data_d9545ceff844c1155629573f628edd3f
#
_entry.id   d9545ceff844c1155629573f628edd3f
#
_cell.length_a   1.000
_cell.length_b   1.000
_cell.length_c   1.000
_cell.angle_alpha   90.00
_cell.angle_beta   90.00
_cell.angle_gamma   90.00
#
_symmetry.space_group_name_H-M   'P 1'
#
loop_
_entity.id
_entity.type
_entity.pdbx_description
1 polymer ?
#
loop_
_entity_poly.entity_id
_entity_poly.type
_entity_poly.pdbx_seq_one_letter_code
_entity_poly.pdbx_strand_id
1 'polypeptide(L)'
;GFGVTIGNALRRILLSSLEGFAITSVRFSGVSHEFSTIKGVVEDVTEIILNLKQVRFKKTGESGDNEKIFVIINGSDQFKAGDISKFSNNFEVLNSDLVICNMETSVTLEIELTVNKGRGYVAAEENKNADAVLGVIAIDSIYTPIKNVKYSIENFRVEQKTDYEKLVLDIATDGSIHPEEALKEAAKILIHHFMLFSDENIMLESQAKEETKEVDEEILHMRKILKMELVDLDLSVRALNCLKAADIRSLADLVSYDVADMLKFRNFGKKSLTEIQDLVKSKGLSFG
;
A
#
# COMPACT_ATOMS: atom_id res chain seq x y z
N GLY A 1 24.81 2.84 23.07
CA GLY A 1 24.20 2.06 22.38
C GLY A 1 22.74 1.71 22.27
N PHE A 2 22.16 2.00 21.09
CA PHE A 2 20.79 1.58 20.78
C PHE A 2 20.77 0.44 19.74
N GLY A 3 21.92 -0.10 19.35
CA GLY A 3 22.05 -1.07 18.27
C GLY A 3 21.23 -2.34 18.53
N VAL A 4 21.30 -2.89 19.74
CA VAL A 4 20.50 -4.09 20.12
C VAL A 4 19.00 -3.80 20.03
N THR A 5 18.55 -2.68 20.57
CA THR A 5 17.14 -2.32 20.62
C THR A 5 16.57 -2.13 19.20
N ILE A 6 17.28 -1.34 18.36
CA ILE A 6 16.87 -1.08 16.98
C ILE A 6 16.96 -2.35 16.14
N GLY A 7 18.06 -3.10 16.23
CA GLY A 7 18.26 -4.33 15.48
C GLY A 7 17.21 -5.39 15.77
N ASN A 8 16.88 -5.59 17.05
CA ASN A 8 15.85 -6.54 17.45
C ASN A 8 14.44 -6.08 17.02
N ALA A 9 14.11 -4.81 17.18
CA ALA A 9 12.83 -4.26 16.75
C ALA A 9 12.62 -4.43 15.23
N LEU A 10 13.61 -4.01 14.43
CA LEU A 10 13.57 -4.16 12.97
C LEU A 10 13.48 -5.63 12.54
N ARG A 11 14.28 -6.52 13.17
CA ARG A 11 14.24 -7.95 12.89
C ARG A 11 12.84 -8.53 13.11
N ARG A 12 12.18 -8.18 14.22
CA ARG A 12 10.83 -8.68 14.54
C ARG A 12 9.81 -8.19 13.53
N ILE A 13 9.82 -6.91 13.17
CA ILE A 13 8.88 -6.35 12.20
C ILE A 13 9.11 -6.95 10.80
N LEU A 14 10.37 -7.08 10.36
CA LEU A 14 10.71 -7.69 9.09
C LEU A 14 10.14 -9.11 8.97
N LEU A 15 10.27 -9.94 10.02
CA LEU A 15 9.83 -11.34 9.99
C LEU A 15 8.31 -11.53 10.10
N SER A 16 7.56 -10.56 10.66
CA SER A 16 6.15 -10.79 11.00
C SER A 16 5.15 -9.80 10.41
N SER A 17 5.59 -8.59 10.02
CA SER A 17 4.64 -7.50 9.82
C SER A 17 4.60 -6.96 8.40
N LEU A 18 5.49 -7.41 7.52
CA LEU A 18 5.46 -7.03 6.11
C LEU A 18 4.35 -7.76 5.38
N GLU A 19 3.78 -7.08 4.40
CA GLU A 19 2.72 -7.62 3.55
C GLU A 19 3.32 -8.42 2.40
N GLY A 20 2.58 -9.43 1.95
CA GLY A 20 2.91 -10.24 0.80
C GLY A 20 1.67 -10.88 0.19
N PHE A 21 1.88 -11.74 -0.79
CA PHE A 21 0.82 -12.43 -1.53
C PHE A 21 1.00 -13.94 -1.38
N ALA A 22 -0.11 -14.64 -1.14
CA ALA A 22 -0.10 -16.11 -1.03
C ALA A 22 -1.42 -16.69 -1.51
N ILE A 23 -1.40 -17.99 -1.83
CA ILE A 23 -2.61 -18.74 -2.15
C ILE A 23 -3.36 -18.99 -0.83
N THR A 24 -4.66 -18.71 -0.81
CA THR A 24 -5.54 -18.94 0.35
C THR A 24 -6.46 -20.11 0.18
N SER A 25 -6.84 -20.42 -1.05
CA SER A 25 -7.66 -21.57 -1.36
C SER A 25 -7.36 -22.13 -2.74
N VAL A 26 -7.63 -23.42 -2.89
CA VAL A 26 -7.49 -24.14 -4.15
C VAL A 26 -8.73 -25.01 -4.38
N ARG A 27 -9.13 -25.16 -5.64
CA ARG A 27 -10.16 -26.10 -6.07
C ARG A 27 -9.68 -26.85 -7.29
N PHE A 28 -9.74 -28.16 -7.22
CA PHE A 28 -9.44 -29.04 -8.35
C PHE A 28 -10.74 -29.56 -8.96
N SER A 29 -10.82 -29.67 -10.28
CA SER A 29 -11.95 -30.24 -10.96
C SER A 29 -12.08 -31.75 -10.60
N GLY A 30 -13.25 -32.15 -10.12
CA GLY A 30 -13.51 -33.54 -9.73
C GLY A 30 -12.99 -33.98 -8.36
N VAL A 31 -12.43 -33.08 -7.55
CA VAL A 31 -11.94 -33.35 -6.18
C VAL A 31 -12.85 -32.68 -5.17
N SER A 32 -13.21 -33.40 -4.11
CA SER A 32 -14.09 -32.86 -3.04
C SER A 32 -13.39 -32.60 -1.72
N HIS A 33 -12.19 -33.17 -1.47
CA HIS A 33 -11.43 -32.98 -0.24
C HIS A 33 -9.93 -33.23 -0.48
N GLU A 34 -9.08 -32.75 0.44
CA GLU A 34 -7.62 -32.77 0.37
C GLU A 34 -6.98 -34.16 0.37
N PHE A 35 -7.69 -35.18 0.90
CA PHE A 35 -7.20 -36.56 0.98
C PHE A 35 -7.57 -37.39 -0.26
N SER A 36 -7.80 -36.75 -1.37
CA SER A 36 -8.12 -37.38 -2.64
C SER A 36 -6.88 -37.57 -3.51
N THR A 37 -7.00 -38.43 -4.49
CA THR A 37 -6.03 -38.59 -5.59
C THR A 37 -6.66 -38.16 -6.91
N ILE A 38 -5.85 -37.67 -7.83
CA ILE A 38 -6.27 -37.25 -9.17
C ILE A 38 -5.78 -38.32 -10.15
N LYS A 39 -6.66 -38.90 -10.95
CA LYS A 39 -6.29 -39.96 -11.89
C LYS A 39 -5.29 -39.45 -12.92
N GLY A 40 -4.15 -40.15 -13.03
CA GLY A 40 -3.06 -39.79 -13.94
C GLY A 40 -2.15 -38.68 -13.45
N VAL A 41 -2.27 -38.28 -12.18
CA VAL A 41 -1.31 -37.43 -11.45
C VAL A 41 -0.59 -38.29 -10.42
N VAL A 42 0.71 -38.13 -10.27
CA VAL A 42 1.55 -38.99 -9.42
C VAL A 42 1.35 -38.63 -7.95
N GLU A 43 1.38 -37.30 -7.65
CA GLU A 43 1.22 -36.76 -6.31
C GLU A 43 -0.25 -36.74 -5.89
N ASP A 44 -0.51 -36.97 -4.61
CA ASP A 44 -1.85 -36.76 -4.04
C ASP A 44 -2.16 -35.24 -3.88
N VAL A 45 -3.42 -34.93 -3.61
CA VAL A 45 -3.88 -33.55 -3.47
C VAL A 45 -3.17 -32.85 -2.30
N THR A 46 -2.85 -33.57 -1.23
CA THR A 46 -2.11 -33.03 -0.07
C THR A 46 -0.70 -32.61 -0.46
N GLU A 47 0.02 -33.44 -1.22
CA GLU A 47 1.36 -33.12 -1.71
C GLU A 47 1.32 -31.93 -2.68
N ILE A 48 0.35 -31.89 -3.59
CA ILE A 48 0.14 -30.75 -4.48
C ILE A 48 -0.08 -29.45 -3.68
N ILE A 49 -0.90 -29.48 -2.63
CA ILE A 49 -1.13 -28.33 -1.74
C ILE A 49 0.15 -27.91 -1.05
N LEU A 50 0.96 -28.84 -0.53
CA LEU A 50 2.24 -28.54 0.09
C LEU A 50 3.22 -27.87 -0.88
N ASN A 51 3.23 -28.27 -2.14
CA ASN A 51 4.02 -27.63 -3.19
C ASN A 51 3.48 -26.24 -3.54
N LEU A 52 2.16 -26.09 -3.64
CA LEU A 52 1.51 -24.78 -3.89
C LEU A 52 1.80 -23.75 -2.79
N LYS A 53 1.91 -24.14 -1.52
CA LYS A 53 2.31 -23.26 -0.39
C LYS A 53 3.69 -22.66 -0.58
N GLN A 54 4.57 -23.28 -1.36
CA GLN A 54 5.93 -22.82 -1.62
C GLN A 54 6.00 -21.79 -2.77
N VAL A 55 4.93 -21.62 -3.54
CA VAL A 55 4.89 -20.65 -4.65
C VAL A 55 4.99 -19.22 -4.10
N ARG A 56 5.84 -18.41 -4.71
CA ARG A 56 6.06 -17.01 -4.33
C ARG A 56 5.59 -16.09 -5.44
N PHE A 57 4.74 -15.14 -5.05
CA PHE A 57 4.11 -14.21 -5.96
C PHE A 57 4.69 -12.81 -5.82
N LYS A 58 4.88 -12.15 -6.96
CA LYS A 58 5.17 -10.72 -7.05
C LYS A 58 4.03 -10.05 -7.80
N LYS A 59 3.48 -8.98 -7.24
CA LYS A 59 2.46 -8.19 -7.92
C LYS A 59 3.10 -7.35 -9.02
N THR A 60 2.58 -7.46 -10.24
CA THR A 60 3.02 -6.70 -11.43
C THR A 60 1.89 -5.82 -11.98
N GLY A 61 0.62 -6.20 -11.77
CA GLY A 61 -0.56 -5.46 -12.22
C GLY A 61 -1.00 -4.38 -11.24
N GLU A 62 -1.74 -3.39 -11.74
CA GLU A 62 -2.33 -2.31 -10.93
C GLU A 62 -3.69 -2.68 -10.33
N SER A 63 -4.32 -3.74 -10.81
CA SER A 63 -5.67 -4.15 -10.41
C SER A 63 -5.64 -4.99 -9.14
N GLY A 64 -6.46 -4.62 -8.16
CA GLY A 64 -6.85 -5.41 -6.98
C GLY A 64 -5.74 -6.12 -6.18
N ASP A 65 -6.02 -6.45 -4.95
CA ASP A 65 -5.10 -7.24 -4.09
C ASP A 65 -5.51 -8.72 -4.02
N ASN A 66 -6.59 -9.10 -4.71
CA ASN A 66 -7.14 -10.45 -4.75
C ASN A 66 -7.36 -10.86 -6.19
N GLU A 67 -6.98 -12.07 -6.55
CA GLU A 67 -7.22 -12.64 -7.88
C GLU A 67 -7.61 -14.12 -7.78
N LYS A 68 -8.59 -14.52 -8.60
CA LYS A 68 -8.88 -15.91 -8.87
C LYS A 68 -8.23 -16.31 -10.20
N ILE A 69 -7.32 -17.26 -10.14
CA ILE A 69 -6.53 -17.71 -11.29
C ILE A 69 -7.05 -19.09 -11.69
N PHE A 70 -7.53 -19.23 -12.92
CA PHE A 70 -7.96 -20.48 -13.48
C PHE A 70 -6.84 -21.07 -14.33
N VAL A 71 -6.21 -22.12 -13.84
CA VAL A 71 -5.08 -22.79 -14.48
C VAL A 71 -5.58 -24.06 -15.17
N ILE A 72 -5.26 -24.21 -16.44
CA ILE A 72 -5.58 -25.42 -17.22
C ILE A 72 -4.27 -25.94 -17.82
N ILE A 73 -3.84 -27.12 -17.36
CA ILE A 73 -2.65 -27.79 -17.87
C ILE A 73 -3.08 -28.97 -18.72
N ASN A 74 -2.62 -29.00 -19.96
CA ASN A 74 -2.94 -30.02 -20.93
C ASN A 74 -1.69 -30.39 -21.75
N GLY A 75 -1.46 -31.67 -21.99
CA GLY A 75 -0.38 -32.16 -22.83
C GLY A 75 1.04 -32.01 -22.26
N SER A 76 1.16 -31.77 -20.93
CA SER A 76 2.42 -31.67 -20.21
C SER A 76 2.63 -32.85 -19.28
N ASP A 77 3.85 -33.28 -19.06
CA ASP A 77 4.24 -34.30 -18.09
C ASP A 77 4.46 -33.71 -16.68
N GLN A 78 4.55 -32.38 -16.56
CA GLN A 78 4.74 -31.68 -15.30
C GLN A 78 3.89 -30.39 -15.25
N PHE A 79 3.33 -30.12 -14.09
CA PHE A 79 2.81 -28.81 -13.74
C PHE A 79 3.84 -28.06 -12.91
N LYS A 80 4.32 -26.91 -13.40
CA LYS A 80 5.29 -26.07 -12.72
C LYS A 80 4.64 -24.79 -12.23
N ALA A 81 5.22 -24.21 -11.18
CA ALA A 81 4.74 -22.94 -10.61
C ALA A 81 4.74 -21.78 -11.64
N GLY A 82 5.69 -21.78 -12.57
CA GLY A 82 5.75 -20.81 -13.68
C GLY A 82 4.55 -20.84 -14.62
N ASP A 83 3.85 -21.97 -14.71
CA ASP A 83 2.65 -22.08 -15.55
C ASP A 83 1.52 -21.22 -15.00
N ILE A 84 1.46 -20.99 -13.68
CA ILE A 84 0.45 -20.14 -13.04
C ILE A 84 0.54 -18.71 -13.58
N SER A 85 1.74 -18.19 -13.81
CA SER A 85 1.96 -16.83 -14.35
C SER A 85 1.33 -16.61 -15.73
N LYS A 86 1.14 -17.67 -16.53
CA LYS A 86 0.52 -17.59 -17.85
C LYS A 86 -0.98 -17.28 -17.78
N PHE A 87 -1.62 -17.58 -16.66
CA PHE A 87 -3.05 -17.43 -16.42
C PHE A 87 -3.39 -16.29 -15.46
N SER A 88 -2.37 -15.65 -14.85
CA SER A 88 -2.54 -14.48 -13.98
C SER A 88 -2.30 -13.21 -14.76
N ASN A 89 -3.10 -12.18 -14.48
CA ASN A 89 -2.94 -10.84 -15.04
C ASN A 89 -2.17 -9.89 -14.11
N ASN A 90 -2.20 -10.18 -12.81
CA ASN A 90 -1.69 -9.28 -11.77
C ASN A 90 -0.46 -9.81 -11.05
N PHE A 91 -0.17 -11.12 -11.17
CA PHE A 91 0.89 -11.77 -10.42
C PHE A 91 1.88 -12.51 -11.30
N GLU A 92 3.14 -12.36 -10.99
CA GLU A 92 4.25 -13.13 -11.52
C GLU A 92 4.75 -14.10 -10.46
N VAL A 93 5.06 -15.34 -10.87
CA VAL A 93 5.65 -16.34 -9.98
C VAL A 93 7.17 -16.28 -10.06
N LEU A 94 7.81 -16.08 -8.91
CA LEU A 94 9.25 -15.88 -8.81
C LEU A 94 10.05 -17.19 -8.88
N ASN A 95 9.49 -18.28 -8.34
CA ASN A 95 10.11 -19.61 -8.33
C ASN A 95 9.48 -20.51 -9.41
N SER A 96 9.59 -20.08 -10.66
CA SER A 96 8.97 -20.70 -11.83
C SER A 96 9.35 -22.19 -12.04
N ASP A 97 10.53 -22.59 -11.61
CA ASP A 97 11.05 -23.95 -11.80
C ASP A 97 10.52 -24.96 -10.78
N LEU A 98 9.79 -24.51 -9.76
CA LEU A 98 9.20 -25.39 -8.75
C LEU A 98 8.18 -26.31 -9.42
N VAL A 99 8.40 -27.63 -9.33
CA VAL A 99 7.47 -28.65 -9.79
C VAL A 99 6.36 -28.79 -8.74
N ILE A 100 5.11 -28.60 -9.17
CA ILE A 100 3.93 -28.75 -8.31
C ILE A 100 3.46 -30.20 -8.32
N CYS A 101 3.33 -30.81 -9.50
CA CYS A 101 3.05 -32.23 -9.65
C CYS A 101 3.53 -32.78 -10.99
N ASN A 102 3.70 -34.10 -11.04
CA ASN A 102 3.97 -34.88 -12.25
C ASN A 102 2.67 -35.56 -12.73
N MET A 103 2.44 -35.53 -14.02
CA MET A 103 1.16 -36.05 -14.57
C MET A 103 1.38 -36.72 -15.92
N GLU A 104 0.44 -37.61 -16.29
CA GLU A 104 0.43 -38.17 -17.62
C GLU A 104 0.03 -37.12 -18.67
N THR A 105 0.66 -37.10 -19.82
CA THR A 105 0.37 -36.14 -20.91
C THR A 105 -1.05 -36.24 -21.47
N SER A 106 -1.77 -37.31 -21.17
CA SER A 106 -3.19 -37.54 -21.56
C SER A 106 -4.18 -36.83 -20.63
N VAL A 107 -3.72 -36.37 -19.45
CA VAL A 107 -4.57 -35.77 -18.42
C VAL A 107 -4.68 -34.27 -18.63
N THR A 108 -5.88 -33.74 -18.46
CA THR A 108 -6.15 -32.31 -18.36
C THR A 108 -6.39 -32.00 -16.89
N LEU A 109 -5.54 -31.16 -16.30
CA LEU A 109 -5.64 -30.73 -14.92
C LEU A 109 -6.21 -29.30 -14.88
N GLU A 110 -7.37 -29.12 -14.26
CA GLU A 110 -8.04 -27.83 -14.08
C GLU A 110 -8.02 -27.44 -12.60
N ILE A 111 -7.45 -26.29 -12.31
CA ILE A 111 -7.25 -25.78 -10.95
C ILE A 111 -7.73 -24.33 -10.88
N GLU A 112 -8.53 -24.02 -9.88
CA GLU A 112 -8.84 -22.64 -9.48
C GLU A 112 -8.03 -22.30 -8.22
N LEU A 113 -7.20 -21.27 -8.31
CA LEU A 113 -6.38 -20.75 -7.21
C LEU A 113 -6.92 -19.38 -6.80
N THR A 114 -7.02 -19.12 -5.50
CA THR A 114 -7.32 -17.78 -4.99
C THR A 114 -6.06 -17.21 -4.33
N VAL A 115 -5.57 -16.12 -4.86
CA VAL A 115 -4.40 -15.40 -4.32
C VAL A 115 -4.87 -14.13 -3.64
N ASN A 116 -4.46 -13.91 -2.40
CA ASN A 116 -4.82 -12.74 -1.60
C ASN A 116 -3.58 -12.07 -1.04
N LYS A 117 -3.73 -10.80 -0.66
CA LYS A 117 -2.77 -10.04 0.13
C LYS A 117 -2.99 -10.28 1.62
N GLY A 118 -1.91 -10.42 2.37
CA GLY A 118 -1.97 -10.58 3.83
C GLY A 118 -0.64 -10.33 4.51
N ARG A 119 -0.56 -10.66 5.80
CA ARG A 119 0.63 -10.49 6.63
C ARG A 119 0.95 -11.75 7.41
N GLY A 120 2.24 -12.05 7.54
CA GLY A 120 2.72 -13.14 8.37
C GLY A 120 2.23 -14.50 7.90
N TYR A 121 1.62 -15.26 8.79
CA TYR A 121 1.04 -16.58 8.54
C TYR A 121 -0.42 -16.59 8.94
N VAL A 122 -1.26 -17.15 8.07
CA VAL A 122 -2.69 -17.34 8.31
C VAL A 122 -3.00 -18.82 8.11
N ALA A 123 -3.60 -19.45 9.12
CA ALA A 123 -3.97 -20.86 9.08
C ALA A 123 -5.16 -21.13 8.11
N ALA A 124 -5.26 -22.35 7.61
CA ALA A 124 -6.34 -22.75 6.70
C ALA A 124 -7.73 -22.55 7.31
N GLU A 125 -7.87 -22.73 8.62
CA GLU A 125 -9.14 -22.52 9.33
C GLU A 125 -9.61 -21.06 9.24
N GLU A 126 -8.69 -20.11 9.27
CA GLU A 126 -9.00 -18.65 9.15
C GLU A 126 -9.30 -18.27 7.69
N ASN A 127 -8.69 -18.97 6.72
CA ASN A 127 -8.98 -18.78 5.30
C ASN A 127 -10.29 -19.45 4.86
N LYS A 128 -10.92 -20.24 5.72
CA LYS A 128 -12.15 -20.97 5.43
C LYS A 128 -13.33 -20.01 5.35
N ASN A 129 -13.91 -19.87 4.17
CA ASN A 129 -15.13 -19.09 3.99
C ASN A 129 -16.36 -19.98 4.18
N ALA A 130 -17.29 -19.56 5.05
CA ALA A 130 -18.52 -20.31 5.31
C ALA A 130 -19.41 -20.44 4.08
N ASP A 131 -19.33 -19.50 3.14
CA ASP A 131 -20.10 -19.49 1.88
C ASP A 131 -19.33 -20.10 0.70
N ALA A 132 -18.21 -20.81 0.96
CA ALA A 132 -17.40 -21.39 -0.10
C ALA A 132 -18.16 -22.49 -0.86
N VAL A 133 -17.96 -22.51 -2.17
CA VAL A 133 -18.51 -23.56 -3.05
C VAL A 133 -17.91 -24.91 -2.66
N LEU A 134 -18.69 -25.97 -2.80
CA LEU A 134 -18.27 -27.36 -2.52
C LEU A 134 -17.00 -27.69 -3.34
N GLY A 135 -16.01 -28.31 -2.69
CA GLY A 135 -14.73 -28.67 -3.31
C GLY A 135 -13.65 -27.59 -3.24
N VAL A 136 -13.94 -26.41 -2.66
CA VAL A 136 -12.89 -25.42 -2.34
C VAL A 136 -12.17 -25.86 -1.06
N ILE A 137 -10.86 -26.03 -1.17
CA ILE A 137 -9.98 -26.41 -0.07
C ILE A 137 -9.22 -25.17 0.38
N ALA A 138 -9.43 -24.73 1.62
CA ALA A 138 -8.66 -23.66 2.22
C ALA A 138 -7.26 -24.18 2.59
N ILE A 139 -6.23 -23.37 2.34
CA ILE A 139 -4.84 -23.72 2.65
C ILE A 139 -4.18 -22.65 3.52
N ASP A 140 -3.14 -23.05 4.26
CA ASP A 140 -2.36 -22.10 5.04
C ASP A 140 -1.61 -21.16 4.12
N SER A 141 -1.60 -19.90 4.47
CA SER A 141 -0.99 -18.84 3.67
C SER A 141 0.23 -18.24 4.37
N ILE A 142 1.38 -18.28 3.70
CA ILE A 142 2.63 -17.69 4.17
C ILE A 142 2.87 -16.42 3.36
N TYR A 143 2.50 -15.27 3.93
CA TYR A 143 2.59 -13.97 3.26
C TYR A 143 3.93 -13.30 3.40
N THR A 144 4.73 -13.66 4.42
CA THR A 144 5.99 -12.97 4.71
C THR A 144 6.97 -13.07 3.55
N PRO A 145 7.45 -11.93 3.01
CA PRO A 145 8.44 -11.90 1.94
C PRO A 145 9.87 -12.11 2.45
N ILE A 146 10.06 -12.20 3.75
CA ILE A 146 11.37 -12.31 4.38
C ILE A 146 11.65 -13.75 4.78
N LYS A 147 12.76 -14.31 4.26
CA LYS A 147 13.22 -15.66 4.58
C LYS A 147 14.04 -15.69 5.86
N ASN A 148 14.95 -14.74 6.03
CA ASN A 148 15.84 -14.69 7.18
C ASN A 148 16.29 -13.25 7.48
N VAL A 149 16.46 -12.94 8.76
CA VAL A 149 17.07 -11.70 9.22
C VAL A 149 18.06 -12.01 10.34
N LYS A 150 19.29 -11.58 10.16
CA LYS A 150 20.32 -11.58 11.19
C LYS A 150 20.77 -10.16 11.46
N TYR A 151 21.14 -9.86 12.68
CA TYR A 151 21.80 -8.62 13.02
C TYR A 151 22.99 -8.88 13.93
N SER A 152 24.01 -8.06 13.78
CA SER A 152 25.18 -8.02 14.65
C SER A 152 25.57 -6.58 14.94
N ILE A 153 26.24 -6.40 16.07
CA ILE A 153 26.68 -5.10 16.52
C ILE A 153 28.18 -5.14 16.65
N GLU A 154 28.82 -4.17 16.01
CA GLU A 154 30.27 -3.98 16.04
C GLU A 154 30.57 -2.65 16.74
N ASN A 155 31.58 -2.64 17.61
CA ASN A 155 32.08 -1.39 18.16
C ASN A 155 32.73 -0.56 17.04
N PHE A 156 32.35 0.69 16.92
CA PHE A 156 32.85 1.56 15.88
C PHE A 156 33.46 2.82 16.48
N ARG A 157 34.69 3.13 16.11
CA ARG A 157 35.38 4.33 16.55
C ARG A 157 35.15 5.47 15.58
N VAL A 158 34.67 6.61 16.11
CA VAL A 158 34.58 7.86 15.37
C VAL A 158 35.51 8.86 16.04
N GLU A 159 36.60 9.21 15.37
CA GLU A 159 37.68 10.09 15.89
C GLU A 159 38.24 9.59 17.23
N GLN A 160 37.99 10.33 18.32
CA GLN A 160 38.48 9.97 19.66
C GLN A 160 37.43 9.22 20.51
N LYS A 161 36.19 9.09 20.03
CA LYS A 161 35.11 8.38 20.72
C LYS A 161 35.03 6.94 20.26
N THR A 162 35.04 6.02 21.22
CA THR A 162 35.01 4.55 20.97
C THR A 162 33.64 3.94 21.31
N ASP A 163 32.67 4.75 21.73
CA ASP A 163 31.41 4.30 22.28
C ASP A 163 30.29 4.16 21.24
N TYR A 164 30.63 4.30 19.95
CA TYR A 164 29.69 4.13 18.85
C TYR A 164 29.53 2.65 18.51
N GLU A 165 28.29 2.28 18.18
CA GLU A 165 27.92 0.97 17.68
C GLU A 165 27.57 1.06 16.20
N LYS A 166 28.06 0.09 15.42
CA LYS A 166 27.67 -0.14 14.04
C LYS A 166 26.72 -1.31 14.02
N LEU A 167 25.46 -1.06 13.62
CA LEU A 167 24.45 -2.10 13.39
C LEU A 167 24.63 -2.66 11.98
N VAL A 168 24.86 -3.96 11.89
CA VAL A 168 24.91 -4.70 10.62
C VAL A 168 23.68 -5.59 10.55
N LEU A 169 22.89 -5.43 9.48
CA LEU A 169 21.69 -6.22 9.20
C LEU A 169 21.92 -7.06 7.93
N ASP A 170 21.66 -8.35 8.03
CA ASP A 170 21.66 -9.30 6.92
C ASP A 170 20.22 -9.76 6.70
N ILE A 171 19.65 -9.37 5.54
CA ILE A 171 18.25 -9.58 5.21
C ILE A 171 18.15 -10.41 3.95
N ALA A 172 17.61 -11.62 4.06
CA ALA A 172 17.30 -12.49 2.93
C ALA A 172 15.80 -12.44 2.62
N THR A 173 15.44 -12.04 1.41
CA THR A 173 14.06 -11.99 0.90
C THR A 173 13.76 -13.18 -0.01
N ASP A 174 12.51 -13.36 -0.37
CA ASP A 174 12.08 -14.34 -1.37
C ASP A 174 12.17 -13.82 -2.83
N GLY A 175 12.50 -12.53 -3.00
CA GLY A 175 12.60 -11.85 -4.30
C GLY A 175 11.39 -10.95 -4.63
N SER A 176 10.29 -11.03 -3.88
CA SER A 176 9.11 -10.19 -4.11
C SER A 176 9.34 -8.72 -3.75
N ILE A 177 10.22 -8.48 -2.78
CA ILE A 177 10.63 -7.14 -2.33
C ILE A 177 12.16 -7.04 -2.22
N HIS A 178 12.70 -5.88 -2.56
CA HIS A 178 14.13 -5.61 -2.38
C HIS A 178 14.44 -5.44 -0.88
N PRO A 179 15.57 -5.99 -0.35
CA PRO A 179 15.90 -5.91 1.08
C PRO A 179 15.93 -4.50 1.65
N GLU A 180 16.39 -3.52 0.87
CA GLU A 180 16.42 -2.11 1.26
C GLU A 180 15.01 -1.53 1.41
N GLU A 181 14.10 -1.86 0.50
CA GLU A 181 12.69 -1.44 0.56
C GLU A 181 11.99 -2.11 1.74
N ALA A 182 12.24 -3.39 1.98
CA ALA A 182 11.72 -4.12 3.13
C ALA A 182 12.15 -3.46 4.45
N LEU A 183 13.41 -3.03 4.55
CA LEU A 183 13.92 -2.31 5.72
C LEU A 183 13.22 -0.96 5.91
N LYS A 184 13.02 -0.20 4.82
CA LYS A 184 12.31 1.08 4.87
C LYS A 184 10.84 0.91 5.31
N GLU A 185 10.16 -0.12 4.78
CA GLU A 185 8.78 -0.43 5.20
C GLU A 185 8.70 -0.85 6.67
N ALA A 186 9.63 -1.69 7.13
CA ALA A 186 9.71 -2.08 8.53
C ALA A 186 9.95 -0.88 9.46
N ALA A 187 10.81 0.06 9.04
CA ALA A 187 11.06 1.29 9.78
C ALA A 187 9.82 2.19 9.84
N LYS A 188 9.06 2.33 8.75
CA LYS A 188 7.80 3.09 8.72
C LYS A 188 6.78 2.53 9.70
N ILE A 189 6.64 1.19 9.75
CA ILE A 189 5.75 0.51 10.69
C ILE A 189 6.14 0.84 12.14
N LEU A 190 7.44 0.77 12.47
CA LEU A 190 7.93 1.10 13.81
C LEU A 190 7.64 2.55 14.18
N ILE A 191 7.96 3.49 13.29
CA ILE A 191 7.74 4.92 13.51
C ILE A 191 6.24 5.18 13.75
N HIS A 192 5.37 4.62 12.91
CA HIS A 192 3.91 4.79 13.06
C HIS A 192 3.40 4.34 14.43
N HIS A 193 3.91 3.19 14.94
CA HIS A 193 3.52 2.70 16.25
C HIS A 193 4.16 3.50 17.40
N PHE A 194 5.40 3.95 17.26
CA PHE A 194 6.06 4.77 18.27
C PHE A 194 5.46 6.18 18.40
N MET A 195 4.88 6.72 17.31
CA MET A 195 4.14 7.99 17.37
C MET A 195 2.97 7.96 18.36
N LEU A 196 2.38 6.78 18.63
CA LEU A 196 1.33 6.63 19.64
C LEU A 196 1.80 6.90 21.07
N PHE A 197 3.11 6.86 21.31
CA PHE A 197 3.75 7.10 22.62
C PHE A 197 4.45 8.46 22.69
N SER A 198 4.35 9.26 21.65
CA SER A 198 4.94 10.61 21.57
C SER A 198 3.83 11.64 21.46
N ASP A 199 3.96 12.75 22.22
CA ASP A 199 3.05 13.90 22.13
C ASP A 199 3.31 14.75 20.86
N GLU A 200 4.40 14.50 20.15
CA GLU A 200 4.75 15.18 18.90
C GLU A 200 4.15 14.46 17.70
N ASN A 201 3.36 15.17 16.91
CA ASN A 201 2.95 14.73 15.58
C ASN A 201 4.15 14.81 14.63
N ILE A 202 4.97 13.76 14.60
CA ILE A 202 6.02 13.60 13.61
C ILE A 202 5.34 13.32 12.28
N MET A 203 5.19 14.37 11.46
CA MET A 203 4.73 14.23 10.08
C MET A 203 5.80 13.47 9.30
N LEU A 204 5.59 12.17 9.13
CA LEU A 204 6.32 11.40 8.12
C LEU A 204 5.80 11.88 6.77
N GLU A 205 6.55 12.77 6.14
CA GLU A 205 6.33 13.09 4.73
C GLU A 205 6.39 11.77 3.95
N SER A 206 5.24 11.36 3.46
CA SER A 206 5.14 10.26 2.50
C SER A 206 5.99 10.65 1.30
N GLN A 207 7.14 10.01 1.15
CA GLN A 207 7.88 10.00 -0.11
C GLN A 207 7.11 9.13 -1.14
N ALA A 208 5.88 9.51 -1.38
CA ALA A 208 5.12 9.05 -2.51
C ALA A 208 5.11 10.22 -3.51
N LYS A 209 5.84 10.04 -4.58
CA LYS A 209 5.79 10.80 -5.83
C LYS A 209 6.57 12.12 -5.85
N GLU A 210 7.76 12.05 -6.40
CA GLU A 210 8.48 13.21 -6.96
C GLU A 210 7.77 13.85 -8.17
N GLU A 211 6.65 13.32 -8.64
CA GLU A 211 5.89 13.86 -9.79
C GLU A 211 4.71 14.77 -9.41
N THR A 212 4.43 14.99 -8.11
CA THR A 212 3.32 15.86 -7.68
C THR A 212 3.77 17.10 -6.92
N LYS A 213 5.06 17.38 -6.80
CA LYS A 213 5.56 18.52 -6.00
C LYS A 213 5.12 19.90 -6.54
N GLU A 214 5.01 20.07 -7.86
CA GLU A 214 4.57 21.35 -8.44
C GLU A 214 3.07 21.60 -8.19
N VAL A 215 2.23 20.56 -8.29
CA VAL A 215 0.77 20.69 -8.08
C VAL A 215 0.42 20.85 -6.61
N ASP A 216 1.16 20.21 -5.70
CA ASP A 216 0.91 20.32 -4.24
C ASP A 216 1.38 21.66 -3.66
N GLU A 217 2.45 22.25 -4.17
CA GLU A 217 2.90 23.58 -3.76
C GLU A 217 1.92 24.68 -4.21
N GLU A 218 1.39 24.60 -5.43
CA GLU A 218 0.34 25.51 -5.91
C GLU A 218 -0.95 25.37 -5.09
N ILE A 219 -1.38 24.16 -4.77
CA ILE A 219 -2.57 23.88 -3.94
C ILE A 219 -2.36 24.39 -2.51
N LEU A 220 -1.19 24.18 -1.91
CA LEU A 220 -0.84 24.68 -0.58
C LEU A 220 -0.75 26.20 -0.55
N HIS A 221 -0.20 26.80 -1.59
CA HIS A 221 -0.16 28.25 -1.75
C HIS A 221 -1.57 28.83 -1.91
N MET A 222 -2.40 28.21 -2.73
CA MET A 222 -3.79 28.59 -2.93
C MET A 222 -4.61 28.46 -1.62
N ARG A 223 -4.43 27.39 -0.85
CA ARG A 223 -5.06 27.22 0.46
C ARG A 223 -4.61 28.25 1.50
N LYS A 224 -3.35 28.69 1.46
CA LYS A 224 -2.86 29.77 2.33
C LYS A 224 -3.50 31.11 1.96
N ILE A 225 -3.62 31.41 0.66
CA ILE A 225 -4.25 32.63 0.18
C ILE A 225 -5.74 32.66 0.58
N LEU A 226 -6.47 31.54 0.37
CA LEU A 226 -7.89 31.45 0.70
C LEU A 226 -8.18 31.59 2.21
N LYS A 227 -7.25 31.23 3.09
CA LYS A 227 -7.38 31.39 4.54
C LYS A 227 -7.00 32.78 5.07
N MET A 228 -6.51 33.69 4.22
CA MET A 228 -6.19 35.05 4.66
C MET A 228 -7.44 35.77 5.11
N GLU A 229 -7.35 36.47 6.25
CA GLU A 229 -8.42 37.31 6.74
C GLU A 229 -8.50 38.61 5.92
N LEU A 230 -9.70 39.08 5.66
CA LEU A 230 -9.92 40.30 4.89
C LEU A 230 -9.37 41.54 5.55
N VAL A 231 -9.07 41.48 6.85
CA VAL A 231 -8.47 42.59 7.64
C VAL A 231 -7.00 42.76 7.29
N ASP A 232 -6.32 41.73 6.86
CA ASP A 232 -4.89 41.74 6.51
C ASP A 232 -4.64 42.12 5.02
N LEU A 233 -5.72 42.40 4.30
CA LEU A 233 -5.68 42.77 2.90
C LEU A 233 -5.88 44.30 2.74
N ASP A 234 -5.22 44.89 1.75
CA ASP A 234 -5.29 46.33 1.42
C ASP A 234 -6.65 46.76 0.88
N LEU A 235 -7.68 46.62 1.69
CA LEU A 235 -9.05 47.04 1.37
C LEU A 235 -9.39 48.35 2.07
N SER A 236 -10.17 49.20 1.41
CA SER A 236 -10.69 50.41 2.05
C SER A 236 -11.57 50.09 3.26
N VAL A 237 -11.51 50.93 4.29
CA VAL A 237 -12.30 50.78 5.53
C VAL A 237 -13.79 50.63 5.23
N ARG A 238 -14.24 51.23 4.12
CA ARG A 238 -15.64 51.16 3.69
C ARG A 238 -15.98 49.79 3.10
N ALA A 239 -15.11 49.26 2.27
CA ALA A 239 -15.30 47.89 1.69
C ALA A 239 -15.27 46.84 2.79
N LEU A 240 -14.32 46.94 3.71
CA LEU A 240 -14.13 46.04 4.85
C LEU A 240 -15.35 46.03 5.79
N ASN A 241 -15.91 47.22 6.10
CA ASN A 241 -17.12 47.29 6.93
C ASN A 241 -18.35 46.73 6.27
N CYS A 242 -18.47 46.85 4.94
CA CYS A 242 -19.58 46.23 4.19
C CYS A 242 -19.49 44.70 4.17
N LEU A 243 -18.28 44.14 4.00
CA LEU A 243 -18.04 42.70 4.02
C LEU A 243 -18.24 42.11 5.43
N LYS A 244 -17.78 42.81 6.48
CA LYS A 244 -18.06 42.40 7.88
C LYS A 244 -19.55 42.42 8.21
N ALA A 245 -20.30 43.38 7.67
CA ALA A 245 -21.76 43.44 7.87
C ALA A 245 -22.51 42.29 7.16
N ALA A 246 -21.88 41.69 6.15
CA ALA A 246 -22.36 40.49 5.44
C ALA A 246 -21.78 39.17 6.04
N ASP A 247 -21.07 39.25 7.18
CA ASP A 247 -20.41 38.15 7.88
C ASP A 247 -19.36 37.39 7.05
N ILE A 248 -18.74 38.08 6.08
CA ILE A 248 -17.63 37.60 5.25
C ILE A 248 -16.34 37.97 5.93
N ARG A 249 -15.51 36.99 6.33
CA ARG A 249 -14.29 37.20 7.12
C ARG A 249 -13.02 36.76 6.40
N SER A 250 -13.10 35.74 5.56
CA SER A 250 -11.97 35.19 4.84
C SER A 250 -12.05 35.42 3.33
N LEU A 251 -10.93 35.29 2.63
CA LEU A 251 -10.89 35.36 1.17
C LEU A 251 -11.66 34.21 0.54
N ALA A 252 -11.71 33.04 1.21
CA ALA A 252 -12.49 31.89 0.76
C ALA A 252 -14.01 32.20 0.76
N ASP A 253 -14.50 32.85 1.82
CA ASP A 253 -15.90 33.25 1.90
C ASP A 253 -16.25 34.26 0.78
N LEU A 254 -15.32 35.19 0.53
CA LEU A 254 -15.50 36.23 -0.50
C LEU A 254 -15.61 35.64 -1.91
N VAL A 255 -14.76 34.68 -2.25
CA VAL A 255 -14.71 34.06 -3.59
C VAL A 255 -15.91 33.13 -3.83
N SER A 256 -16.56 32.64 -2.76
CA SER A 256 -17.76 31.79 -2.88
C SER A 256 -19.03 32.55 -3.32
N TYR A 257 -19.00 33.88 -3.35
CA TYR A 257 -20.14 34.69 -3.79
C TYR A 257 -20.00 35.13 -5.24
N ASP A 258 -21.12 35.13 -5.95
CA ASP A 258 -21.24 35.75 -7.28
C ASP A 258 -21.22 37.28 -7.19
N VAL A 259 -20.65 37.90 -8.23
CA VAL A 259 -20.62 39.38 -8.36
C VAL A 259 -22.03 40.00 -8.27
N ALA A 260 -23.06 39.30 -8.76
CA ALA A 260 -24.44 39.74 -8.71
C ALA A 260 -25.02 39.74 -7.28
N ASP A 261 -24.58 38.82 -6.43
CA ASP A 261 -25.02 38.72 -5.04
C ASP A 261 -24.33 39.76 -4.15
N MET A 262 -23.08 40.09 -4.44
CA MET A 262 -22.36 41.17 -3.74
C MET A 262 -23.02 42.54 -3.90
N LEU A 263 -23.65 42.82 -5.05
CA LEU A 263 -24.36 44.08 -5.27
C LEU A 263 -25.64 44.21 -4.44
N LYS A 264 -26.14 43.11 -3.84
CA LYS A 264 -27.32 43.08 -2.94
C LYS A 264 -26.97 43.47 -1.51
N PHE A 265 -25.68 43.57 -1.14
CA PHE A 265 -25.27 43.93 0.22
C PHE A 265 -25.56 45.40 0.54
N ARG A 266 -25.99 45.63 1.75
CA ARG A 266 -26.34 46.97 2.24
C ARG A 266 -25.11 47.90 2.22
N ASN A 267 -25.23 49.06 1.58
CA ASN A 267 -24.18 50.06 1.39
C ASN A 267 -22.98 49.67 0.52
N PHE A 268 -23.12 48.60 -0.26
CA PHE A 268 -22.07 48.13 -1.17
C PHE A 268 -22.20 48.84 -2.53
N GLY A 269 -21.19 49.60 -2.93
CA GLY A 269 -21.22 50.40 -4.15
C GLY A 269 -20.31 49.84 -5.27
N LYS A 270 -20.53 50.31 -6.52
CA LYS A 270 -19.71 49.91 -7.66
C LYS A 270 -18.20 50.11 -7.45
N LYS A 271 -17.78 51.17 -6.71
CA LYS A 271 -16.36 51.43 -6.42
C LYS A 271 -15.75 50.36 -5.51
N SER A 272 -16.49 49.93 -4.47
CA SER A 272 -16.02 48.86 -3.59
C SER A 272 -15.98 47.50 -4.30
N LEU A 273 -16.89 47.27 -5.27
CA LEU A 273 -16.86 46.08 -6.12
C LEU A 273 -15.60 46.04 -6.97
N THR A 274 -15.25 47.16 -7.64
CA THR A 274 -14.06 47.23 -8.49
C THR A 274 -12.76 46.96 -7.68
N GLU A 275 -12.68 47.55 -6.47
CA GLU A 275 -11.56 47.36 -5.56
C GLU A 275 -11.38 45.87 -5.16
N ILE A 276 -12.48 45.18 -4.85
CA ILE A 276 -12.47 43.77 -4.50
C ILE A 276 -12.15 42.90 -5.73
N GLN A 277 -12.68 43.23 -6.89
CA GLN A 277 -12.37 42.52 -8.13
C GLN A 277 -10.89 42.60 -8.50
N ASP A 278 -10.29 43.79 -8.36
CA ASP A 278 -8.86 44.00 -8.61
C ASP A 278 -8.00 43.23 -7.60
N LEU A 279 -8.42 43.17 -6.34
CA LEU A 279 -7.73 42.41 -5.29
C LEU A 279 -7.79 40.90 -5.56
N VAL A 280 -8.97 40.35 -5.86
CA VAL A 280 -9.17 38.92 -6.17
C VAL A 280 -8.34 38.52 -7.40
N LYS A 281 -8.34 39.35 -8.45
CA LYS A 281 -7.51 39.14 -9.65
C LYS A 281 -6.01 39.21 -9.34
N SER A 282 -5.57 40.14 -8.51
CA SER A 282 -4.14 40.28 -8.11
C SER A 282 -3.63 39.03 -7.34
N LYS A 283 -4.54 38.28 -6.70
CA LYS A 283 -4.25 37.03 -6.00
C LYS A 283 -4.44 35.77 -6.88
N GLY A 284 -4.75 35.95 -8.18
CA GLY A 284 -4.94 34.87 -9.14
C GLY A 284 -6.24 34.08 -8.94
N LEU A 285 -7.24 34.70 -8.28
CA LEU A 285 -8.53 34.07 -8.00
C LEU A 285 -9.63 34.66 -8.90
N SER A 286 -10.72 33.91 -9.03
CA SER A 286 -11.95 34.34 -9.71
C SER A 286 -13.15 34.15 -8.77
N PHE A 287 -14.18 34.97 -8.95
CA PHE A 287 -15.47 34.76 -8.28
C PHE A 287 -16.18 33.53 -8.83
N GLY A 288 -16.91 32.80 -7.96
CA GLY A 288 -17.67 31.60 -8.30
C GLY A 288 -18.89 31.88 -9.13
#